data_c5d51a947a1fd830b892bccfafdd13b2
#
_entry.id   c5d51a947a1fd830b892bccfafdd13b2
#
_cell.length_a   1.000
_cell.length_b   1.000
_cell.length_c   1.000
_cell.angle_alpha   90.00
_cell.angle_beta   90.00
_cell.angle_gamma   90.00
#
_symmetry.space_group_name_H-M   'P 1'
#
loop_
_entity.id
_entity.type
_entity.pdbx_description
1 polymer ?
#
loop_
_entity_poly.entity_id
_entity_poly.type
_entity_poly.pdbx_seq_one_letter_code
_entity_poly.pdbx_strand_id
1 'polypeptide(L)'
;MTYQEMMENAKLSMGLYCKACPVCDGRACKNQIPGPGAKGVGDTAIRNYKKWQEIRVNMDTICDGGEADTSVNLFGKEFKMPFFAGPVGAVNLHYSDRYDDVSYNNVLVSACADAGIAAFTGDGVNAKVMEAATEAIRENDGCGIPTVKPWNLDTVREKMELVKKSGAFAVAMDIDAAGLPFLKNMNPPAGSKNVQELSEIVKMAGRPFIVKGVMTAKGARKAKEAGADAIIVSNHGGRVLDQCPATAEVLEEIVKEVNGSMKILVDGGIRSGTDIFKALALGADGVLICRPFVVAVYGGGEEGVKLYIDKLGAELKDAMQMCGAHSVSEITRDMVKYYQD
;
A
#
# COMPACT_ATOMS: atom_id res chain seq x y z
N MET A 1 -19.87 10.02 -12.36
CA MET A 1 -19.78 8.56 -12.60
C MET A 1 -20.15 7.79 -11.36
N THR A 2 -20.86 6.67 -11.48
CA THR A 2 -21.13 5.73 -10.38
C THR A 2 -19.98 4.70 -10.24
N TYR A 3 -19.89 4.04 -9.08
CA TYR A 3 -18.92 2.96 -8.87
C TYR A 3 -19.10 1.79 -9.85
N GLN A 4 -20.35 1.47 -10.21
CA GLN A 4 -20.64 0.43 -11.18
C GLN A 4 -20.16 0.81 -12.57
N GLU A 5 -20.43 2.04 -13.03
CA GLU A 5 -19.92 2.55 -14.32
C GLU A 5 -18.39 2.55 -14.36
N MET A 6 -17.72 2.97 -13.28
CA MET A 6 -16.27 2.88 -13.18
C MET A 6 -15.77 1.44 -13.35
N MET A 7 -16.40 0.47 -12.70
CA MET A 7 -16.02 -0.94 -12.82
C MET A 7 -16.26 -1.50 -14.23
N GLU A 8 -17.32 -1.11 -14.90
CA GLU A 8 -17.62 -1.48 -16.28
C GLU A 8 -16.59 -0.87 -17.25
N ASN A 9 -16.27 0.41 -17.10
CA ASN A 9 -15.22 1.08 -17.86
C ASN A 9 -13.84 0.45 -17.64
N ALA A 10 -13.54 0.05 -16.41
CA ALA A 10 -12.31 -0.66 -16.10
C ALA A 10 -12.22 -2.00 -16.85
N LYS A 11 -13.29 -2.78 -16.90
CA LYS A 11 -13.34 -4.04 -17.66
C LYS A 11 -13.04 -3.84 -19.14
N LEU A 12 -13.52 -2.74 -19.72
CA LEU A 12 -13.27 -2.40 -21.12
C LEU A 12 -11.85 -1.90 -21.37
N SER A 13 -11.22 -1.31 -20.35
CA SER A 13 -9.90 -0.68 -20.43
C SER A 13 -8.75 -1.61 -20.04
N MET A 14 -9.02 -2.61 -19.20
CA MET A 14 -8.03 -3.61 -18.79
C MET A 14 -7.70 -4.57 -19.93
N GLY A 15 -6.44 -4.97 -20.00
CA GLY A 15 -5.98 -5.96 -20.97
C GLY A 15 -6.32 -7.41 -20.56
N LEU A 16 -5.56 -8.33 -21.14
CA LEU A 16 -5.83 -9.78 -21.02
C LEU A 16 -5.71 -10.32 -19.58
N TYR A 17 -4.89 -9.70 -18.74
CA TYR A 17 -4.50 -10.25 -17.45
C TYR A 17 -5.44 -9.85 -16.30
N CYS A 18 -5.87 -8.60 -16.23
CA CYS A 18 -6.78 -8.13 -15.19
C CYS A 18 -8.24 -8.20 -15.69
N LYS A 19 -9.10 -8.79 -14.89
CA LYS A 19 -10.53 -8.95 -15.23
C LYS A 19 -11.43 -7.89 -14.57
N ALA A 20 -10.85 -6.90 -13.86
CA ALA A 20 -11.60 -5.96 -13.04
C ALA A 20 -12.73 -6.66 -12.27
N CYS A 21 -12.35 -7.68 -11.49
CA CYS A 21 -13.30 -8.54 -10.80
C CYS A 21 -14.16 -7.74 -9.81
N PRO A 22 -15.45 -8.08 -9.61
CA PRO A 22 -16.29 -7.46 -8.58
C PRO A 22 -15.65 -7.52 -7.18
N VAL A 23 -14.95 -8.62 -6.90
CA VAL A 23 -14.10 -8.79 -5.72
C VAL A 23 -12.70 -9.18 -6.20
N CYS A 24 -11.71 -8.32 -5.91
CA CYS A 24 -10.31 -8.58 -6.26
C CYS A 24 -9.65 -9.53 -5.24
N ASP A 25 -10.04 -10.80 -5.25
CA ASP A 25 -9.60 -11.82 -4.28
C ASP A 25 -8.34 -12.61 -4.71
N GLY A 26 -7.77 -12.28 -5.88
CA GLY A 26 -6.55 -12.92 -6.40
C GLY A 26 -6.78 -14.21 -7.20
N ARG A 27 -8.00 -14.76 -7.25
CA ARG A 27 -8.25 -16.06 -7.92
C ARG A 27 -8.21 -15.96 -9.43
N ALA A 28 -8.84 -14.93 -10.01
CA ALA A 28 -8.97 -14.81 -11.47
C ALA A 28 -7.62 -14.54 -12.18
N CYS A 29 -6.66 -13.94 -11.49
CA CYS A 29 -5.34 -13.62 -12.02
C CYS A 29 -4.20 -14.39 -11.34
N LYS A 30 -4.50 -15.46 -10.61
CA LYS A 30 -3.49 -16.30 -9.97
C LYS A 30 -2.45 -16.77 -10.98
N ASN A 31 -1.20 -16.83 -10.58
CA ASN A 31 -0.11 -17.32 -11.40
C ASN A 31 0.14 -16.54 -12.72
N GLN A 32 -0.37 -15.29 -12.83
CA GLN A 32 -0.15 -14.46 -14.02
C GLN A 32 0.91 -13.37 -13.74
N ILE A 33 2.14 -13.67 -14.13
CA ILE A 33 3.26 -12.71 -14.20
C ILE A 33 3.96 -12.95 -15.56
N PRO A 34 3.92 -11.99 -16.51
CA PRO A 34 3.32 -10.65 -16.45
C PRO A 34 1.82 -10.66 -16.15
N GLY A 35 1.37 -9.62 -15.46
CA GLY A 35 -0.02 -9.46 -15.02
C GLY A 35 -0.10 -9.11 -13.52
N PRO A 36 -1.30 -8.83 -12.99
CA PRO A 36 -1.48 -8.42 -11.59
C PRO A 36 -1.43 -9.60 -10.60
N GLY A 37 -1.18 -10.80 -11.07
CA GLY A 37 -1.20 -12.03 -10.27
C GLY A 37 0.00 -12.18 -9.33
N ALA A 38 0.00 -13.29 -8.58
CA ALA A 38 1.06 -13.67 -7.68
C ALA A 38 1.94 -14.77 -8.30
N LYS A 39 3.11 -15.03 -7.71
CA LYS A 39 4.00 -16.15 -8.08
C LYS A 39 3.36 -17.51 -7.78
N GLY A 40 3.96 -18.56 -8.34
CA GLY A 40 3.64 -19.95 -8.07
C GLY A 40 2.18 -20.27 -8.38
N VAL A 41 1.48 -20.84 -7.43
CA VAL A 41 0.05 -21.16 -7.57
C VAL A 41 -0.87 -19.99 -7.15
N GLY A 42 -0.30 -18.87 -6.72
CA GLY A 42 -1.04 -17.67 -6.33
C GLY A 42 -1.65 -17.74 -4.93
N ASP A 43 -1.22 -18.69 -4.10
CA ASP A 43 -1.77 -18.91 -2.76
C ASP A 43 -1.70 -17.67 -1.89
N THR A 44 -0.54 -17.02 -1.83
CA THR A 44 -0.33 -15.84 -0.97
C THR A 44 -1.33 -14.72 -1.25
N ALA A 45 -1.63 -14.42 -2.53
CA ALA A 45 -2.59 -13.37 -2.86
C ALA A 45 -4.02 -13.72 -2.43
N ILE A 46 -4.41 -14.98 -2.64
CA ILE A 46 -5.73 -15.49 -2.25
C ILE A 46 -5.84 -15.53 -0.72
N ARG A 47 -4.79 -16.00 -0.04
CA ARG A 47 -4.71 -16.06 1.42
C ARG A 47 -4.78 -14.67 2.05
N ASN A 48 -4.09 -13.67 1.50
CA ASN A 48 -4.17 -12.29 1.96
C ASN A 48 -5.62 -11.80 2.02
N TYR A 49 -6.41 -12.01 0.96
CA TYR A 49 -7.82 -11.63 0.98
C TYR A 49 -8.62 -12.46 1.98
N LYS A 50 -8.47 -13.79 1.93
CA LYS A 50 -9.25 -14.71 2.76
C LYS A 50 -9.07 -14.43 4.26
N LYS A 51 -7.85 -14.17 4.71
CA LYS A 51 -7.55 -13.98 6.13
C LYS A 51 -8.14 -12.69 6.70
N TRP A 52 -8.29 -11.63 5.94
CA TRP A 52 -9.09 -10.47 6.36
C TRP A 52 -10.58 -10.82 6.52
N GLN A 53 -11.11 -11.76 5.73
CA GLN A 53 -12.50 -12.15 5.84
C GLN A 53 -12.78 -13.09 7.03
N GLU A 54 -11.77 -13.75 7.58
CA GLU A 54 -11.87 -14.54 8.82
C GLU A 54 -11.92 -13.66 10.09
N ILE A 55 -11.56 -12.38 9.99
CA ILE A 55 -11.72 -11.39 11.05
C ILE A 55 -13.11 -10.79 10.94
N ARG A 56 -13.88 -10.81 12.04
CA ARG A 56 -15.22 -10.23 12.13
C ARG A 56 -15.19 -9.01 13.03
N VAL A 57 -16.05 -8.04 12.72
CA VAL A 57 -16.23 -6.83 13.50
C VAL A 57 -17.26 -7.10 14.61
N ASN A 58 -16.93 -6.73 15.83
CA ASN A 58 -17.82 -6.80 16.97
C ASN A 58 -18.63 -5.51 17.01
N MET A 59 -19.86 -5.57 16.49
CA MET A 59 -20.77 -4.44 16.50
C MET A 59 -21.21 -4.15 17.94
N ASP A 60 -21.10 -2.89 18.36
CA ASP A 60 -21.63 -2.37 19.63
C ASP A 60 -22.23 -0.97 19.38
N THR A 61 -23.54 -0.88 19.42
CA THR A 61 -24.27 0.37 19.19
C THR A 61 -24.89 0.94 20.47
N ILE A 62 -24.53 0.38 21.64
CA ILE A 62 -24.89 0.98 22.94
C ILE A 62 -23.74 1.92 23.31
N CYS A 63 -23.68 3.05 22.64
CA CYS A 63 -22.63 4.06 22.75
C CYS A 63 -23.18 5.45 22.48
N ASP A 64 -22.41 6.48 22.80
CA ASP A 64 -22.74 7.83 22.43
C ASP A 64 -22.80 7.98 20.90
N GLY A 65 -23.81 8.66 20.39
CA GLY A 65 -23.93 8.97 18.97
C GLY A 65 -22.96 10.09 18.57
N GLY A 66 -22.48 10.07 17.32
CA GLY A 66 -21.59 11.12 16.80
C GLY A 66 -21.08 10.80 15.41
N GLU A 67 -20.48 11.81 14.77
CA GLU A 67 -19.76 11.61 13.52
C GLU A 67 -18.38 11.03 13.81
N ALA A 68 -17.94 10.08 12.95
CA ALA A 68 -16.61 9.49 13.05
C ALA A 68 -15.59 10.36 12.29
N ASP A 69 -14.53 10.77 12.98
CA ASP A 69 -13.35 11.41 12.39
C ASP A 69 -12.35 10.33 11.97
N THR A 70 -12.11 10.24 10.67
CA THR A 70 -11.16 9.29 10.08
C THR A 70 -9.76 9.86 9.88
N SER A 71 -9.52 11.11 10.32
CA SER A 71 -8.22 11.76 10.12
C SER A 71 -7.10 11.08 10.89
N VAL A 72 -5.89 11.13 10.30
CA VAL A 72 -4.67 10.60 10.91
C VAL A 72 -3.48 11.50 10.64
N ASN A 73 -2.50 11.46 11.54
CA ASN A 73 -1.21 12.10 11.32
C ASN A 73 -0.15 11.04 10.99
N LEU A 74 0.54 11.25 9.86
CA LEU A 74 1.69 10.44 9.48
C LEU A 74 2.92 11.36 9.28
N PHE A 75 3.89 11.25 10.16
CA PHE A 75 5.13 12.05 10.16
C PHE A 75 4.90 13.58 10.14
N GLY A 76 3.92 14.04 10.90
CA GLY A 76 3.59 15.47 11.00
C GLY A 76 2.69 16.02 9.90
N LYS A 77 2.29 15.17 8.94
CA LYS A 77 1.31 15.54 7.91
C LYS A 77 -0.05 14.92 8.22
N GLU A 78 -1.08 15.76 8.19
CA GLU A 78 -2.47 15.35 8.40
C GLU A 78 -3.07 14.79 7.10
N PHE A 79 -3.80 13.69 7.22
CA PHE A 79 -4.57 13.05 6.15
C PHE A 79 -6.01 12.84 6.58
N LYS A 80 -6.95 12.97 5.67
CA LYS A 80 -8.38 12.79 5.96
C LYS A 80 -8.75 11.36 6.32
N MET A 81 -7.92 10.38 5.92
CA MET A 81 -8.22 8.96 6.06
C MET A 81 -6.95 8.15 6.32
N PRO A 82 -7.04 7.01 7.07
CA PRO A 82 -5.92 6.17 7.44
C PRO A 82 -5.52 5.16 6.34
N PHE A 83 -5.74 5.50 5.07
CA PHE A 83 -5.36 4.64 3.97
C PHE A 83 -4.73 5.42 2.82
N PHE A 84 -3.88 4.74 2.07
CA PHE A 84 -3.03 5.32 1.04
C PHE A 84 -3.06 4.43 -0.22
N ALA A 85 -2.90 5.04 -1.40
CA ALA A 85 -2.67 4.26 -2.61
C ALA A 85 -1.26 3.64 -2.55
N GLY A 86 -1.15 2.33 -2.69
CA GLY A 86 0.12 1.63 -2.63
C GLY A 86 0.88 1.64 -3.97
N PRO A 87 2.21 1.44 -3.96
CA PRO A 87 3.05 1.53 -5.15
C PRO A 87 2.73 0.41 -6.13
N VAL A 88 2.54 0.78 -7.40
CA VAL A 88 2.39 -0.14 -8.53
C VAL A 88 3.28 0.35 -9.66
N GLY A 89 4.01 -0.55 -10.29
CA GLY A 89 4.86 -0.26 -11.45
C GLY A 89 4.63 -1.24 -12.59
N ALA A 90 5.18 -0.91 -13.76
CA ALA A 90 5.03 -1.64 -15.02
C ALA A 90 3.54 -1.86 -15.40
N VAL A 91 2.72 -0.78 -15.26
CA VAL A 91 1.26 -0.88 -15.43
C VAL A 91 0.88 -1.28 -16.85
N ASN A 92 1.58 -0.78 -17.86
CA ASN A 92 1.36 -1.17 -19.26
C ASN A 92 1.64 -2.67 -19.49
N LEU A 93 2.67 -3.23 -18.86
CA LEU A 93 3.01 -4.66 -18.96
C LEU A 93 1.97 -5.54 -18.24
N HIS A 94 1.45 -5.07 -17.10
CA HIS A 94 0.61 -5.89 -16.22
C HIS A 94 -0.89 -5.72 -16.45
N TYR A 95 -1.31 -4.61 -17.09
CA TYR A 95 -2.72 -4.31 -17.28
C TYR A 95 -3.03 -4.06 -18.77
N SER A 96 -2.78 -2.88 -19.29
CA SER A 96 -2.91 -2.57 -20.72
C SER A 96 -2.14 -1.29 -21.08
N ASP A 97 -1.99 -1.01 -22.37
CA ASP A 97 -1.27 0.16 -22.90
C ASP A 97 -2.04 1.48 -22.73
N ARG A 98 -3.21 1.49 -22.07
CA ARG A 98 -3.97 2.72 -21.80
C ARG A 98 -3.19 3.70 -20.94
N TYR A 99 -2.41 3.20 -19.98
CA TYR A 99 -1.51 3.97 -19.14
C TYR A 99 -0.12 3.31 -19.14
N ASP A 100 0.90 4.12 -19.10
CA ASP A 100 2.25 3.77 -18.68
C ASP A 100 2.48 4.22 -17.22
N ASP A 101 3.64 3.92 -16.68
CA ASP A 101 3.94 4.27 -15.27
C ASP A 101 3.97 5.79 -15.04
N VAL A 102 4.28 6.58 -16.07
CA VAL A 102 4.31 8.06 -16.00
C VAL A 102 2.89 8.60 -15.89
N SER A 103 2.05 8.30 -16.86
CA SER A 103 0.66 8.76 -16.91
C SER A 103 -0.18 8.21 -15.76
N TYR A 104 0.08 6.97 -15.33
CA TYR A 104 -0.56 6.37 -14.17
C TYR A 104 -0.24 7.14 -12.88
N ASN A 105 1.05 7.41 -12.61
CA ASN A 105 1.47 8.12 -11.41
C ASN A 105 0.94 9.55 -11.37
N ASN A 106 0.92 10.27 -12.50
CA ASN A 106 0.37 11.61 -12.58
C ASN A 106 -1.10 11.64 -12.13
N VAL A 107 -1.93 10.75 -12.68
CA VAL A 107 -3.35 10.65 -12.30
C VAL A 107 -3.50 10.25 -10.83
N LEU A 108 -2.75 9.26 -10.36
CA LEU A 108 -2.90 8.73 -9.01
C LEU A 108 -2.48 9.73 -7.95
N VAL A 109 -1.33 10.38 -8.13
CA VAL A 109 -0.79 11.34 -7.14
C VAL A 109 -1.71 12.54 -7.01
N SER A 110 -2.11 13.15 -8.14
CA SER A 110 -3.03 14.28 -8.16
C SER A 110 -4.36 13.96 -7.48
N ALA A 111 -5.02 12.86 -7.88
CA ALA A 111 -6.31 12.50 -7.32
C ALA A 111 -6.25 12.14 -5.83
N CYS A 112 -5.18 11.50 -5.37
CA CYS A 112 -4.99 11.19 -3.95
C CYS A 112 -4.76 12.46 -3.13
N ALA A 113 -3.91 13.38 -3.59
CA ALA A 113 -3.64 14.64 -2.93
C ALA A 113 -4.91 15.50 -2.79
N ASP A 114 -5.67 15.64 -3.86
CA ASP A 114 -6.95 16.36 -3.87
C ASP A 114 -7.99 15.74 -2.90
N ALA A 115 -7.99 14.41 -2.79
CA ALA A 115 -8.89 13.71 -1.87
C ALA A 115 -8.39 13.73 -0.40
N GLY A 116 -7.21 14.25 -0.13
CA GLY A 116 -6.63 14.39 1.22
C GLY A 116 -5.99 13.10 1.74
N ILE A 117 -5.51 12.23 0.85
CA ILE A 117 -4.63 11.09 1.15
C ILE A 117 -3.34 11.20 0.34
N ALA A 118 -2.39 10.28 0.51
CA ALA A 118 -1.18 10.23 -0.31
C ALA A 118 -1.13 8.98 -1.19
N ALA A 119 -0.40 9.09 -2.30
CA ALA A 119 -0.01 7.94 -3.11
C ALA A 119 1.45 7.56 -2.83
N PHE A 120 1.70 6.26 -2.66
CA PHE A 120 3.04 5.70 -2.82
C PHE A 120 3.27 5.42 -4.29
N THR A 121 4.34 5.95 -4.85
CA THR A 121 4.67 5.75 -6.26
C THR A 121 5.63 4.60 -6.47
N GLY A 122 5.61 3.98 -7.66
CA GLY A 122 6.54 2.91 -8.01
C GLY A 122 7.89 3.42 -8.50
N ASP A 123 8.84 2.49 -8.59
CA ASP A 123 10.16 2.66 -9.19
C ASP A 123 10.44 1.49 -10.15
N GLY A 124 11.30 1.70 -11.11
CA GLY A 124 11.66 0.70 -12.13
C GLY A 124 13.03 0.94 -12.72
N VAL A 125 13.41 0.09 -13.70
CA VAL A 125 14.67 0.21 -14.44
C VAL A 125 14.71 1.44 -15.37
N ASN A 126 13.55 1.92 -15.80
CA ASN A 126 13.46 3.15 -16.58
C ASN A 126 13.51 4.35 -15.63
N ALA A 127 14.57 5.14 -15.73
CA ALA A 127 14.78 6.32 -14.89
C ALA A 127 13.60 7.32 -14.96
N LYS A 128 12.97 7.45 -16.13
CA LYS A 128 11.81 8.34 -16.33
C LYS A 128 10.64 8.05 -15.38
N VAL A 129 10.48 6.80 -14.94
CA VAL A 129 9.40 6.44 -14.01
C VAL A 129 9.57 7.17 -12.68
N MET A 130 10.78 7.12 -12.11
CA MET A 130 11.07 7.80 -10.84
C MET A 130 11.11 9.33 -11.00
N GLU A 131 11.65 9.83 -12.12
CA GLU A 131 11.67 11.26 -12.43
C GLU A 131 10.24 11.82 -12.50
N ALA A 132 9.36 11.19 -13.29
CA ALA A 132 7.98 11.63 -13.43
C ALA A 132 7.17 11.48 -12.13
N ALA A 133 7.38 10.39 -11.39
CA ALA A 133 6.71 10.19 -10.11
C ALA A 133 7.09 11.26 -9.07
N THR A 134 8.37 11.61 -8.99
CA THR A 134 8.85 12.67 -8.09
C THR A 134 8.41 14.04 -8.53
N GLU A 135 8.30 14.28 -9.84
CA GLU A 135 7.75 15.53 -10.37
C GLU A 135 6.26 15.68 -10.05
N ALA A 136 5.46 14.63 -10.26
CA ALA A 136 4.05 14.64 -9.88
C ALA A 136 3.85 14.92 -8.37
N ILE A 137 4.71 14.37 -7.52
CA ILE A 137 4.69 14.66 -6.07
C ILE A 137 5.03 16.14 -5.81
N ARG A 138 6.01 16.68 -6.50
CA ARG A 138 6.40 18.11 -6.39
C ARG A 138 5.26 19.04 -6.80
N GLU A 139 4.57 18.73 -7.88
CA GLU A 139 3.42 19.49 -8.38
C GLU A 139 2.20 19.44 -7.45
N ASN A 140 2.18 18.47 -6.53
CA ASN A 140 1.15 18.30 -5.51
C ASN A 140 1.69 18.60 -4.08
N ASP A 141 2.52 19.64 -3.93
CA ASP A 141 3.03 20.14 -2.65
C ASP A 141 3.70 19.06 -1.78
N GLY A 142 4.41 18.14 -2.42
CA GLY A 142 5.07 17.02 -1.74
C GLY A 142 4.11 15.97 -1.18
N CYS A 143 2.84 15.97 -1.59
CA CYS A 143 1.83 15.02 -1.14
C CYS A 143 1.95 13.67 -1.85
N GLY A 144 2.99 12.90 -1.50
CA GLY A 144 3.24 11.57 -2.02
C GLY A 144 4.47 10.96 -1.35
N ILE A 145 4.63 9.66 -1.51
CA ILE A 145 5.75 8.89 -0.93
C ILE A 145 6.41 8.08 -2.06
N PRO A 146 7.56 8.53 -2.57
CA PRO A 146 8.33 7.76 -3.53
C PRO A 146 8.76 6.42 -2.91
N THR A 147 8.59 5.31 -3.64
CA THR A 147 9.03 3.98 -3.19
C THR A 147 10.20 3.53 -4.07
N VAL A 148 11.41 3.54 -3.52
CA VAL A 148 12.65 3.19 -4.21
C VAL A 148 12.89 1.67 -4.12
N LYS A 149 13.33 1.06 -5.21
CA LYS A 149 13.77 -0.34 -5.22
C LYS A 149 15.11 -0.51 -4.50
N PRO A 150 15.43 -1.71 -3.97
CA PRO A 150 16.68 -1.96 -3.25
C PRO A 150 17.86 -2.13 -4.22
N TRP A 151 18.15 -1.10 -5.03
CA TRP A 151 19.28 -1.03 -5.95
C TRP A 151 20.62 -1.03 -5.20
N ASN A 152 21.73 -1.00 -5.93
CA ASN A 152 23.03 -0.71 -5.34
C ASN A 152 23.05 0.72 -4.75
N LEU A 153 24.00 1.00 -3.85
CA LEU A 153 24.05 2.27 -3.11
C LEU A 153 24.17 3.51 -4.00
N ASP A 154 24.88 3.42 -5.11
CA ASP A 154 25.06 4.57 -6.02
C ASP A 154 23.74 4.92 -6.71
N THR A 155 23.03 3.94 -7.24
CA THR A 155 21.70 4.15 -7.83
C THR A 155 20.70 4.66 -6.78
N VAL A 156 20.74 4.12 -5.55
CA VAL A 156 19.89 4.62 -4.45
C VAL A 156 20.20 6.09 -4.18
N ARG A 157 21.49 6.48 -4.15
CA ARG A 157 21.90 7.87 -3.92
C ARG A 157 21.33 8.83 -4.98
N GLU A 158 21.43 8.46 -6.26
CA GLU A 158 20.85 9.23 -7.36
C GLU A 158 19.32 9.41 -7.19
N LYS A 159 18.63 8.33 -6.86
CA LYS A 159 17.17 8.38 -6.63
C LYS A 159 16.79 9.19 -5.39
N MET A 160 17.58 9.17 -4.32
CA MET A 160 17.35 10.02 -3.14
C MET A 160 17.49 11.51 -3.44
N GLU A 161 18.31 11.91 -4.43
CA GLU A 161 18.35 13.30 -4.88
C GLU A 161 17.04 13.71 -5.58
N LEU A 162 16.40 12.82 -6.35
CA LEU A 162 15.06 13.07 -6.91
C LEU A 162 14.01 13.21 -5.79
N VAL A 163 14.07 12.31 -4.80
CA VAL A 163 13.18 12.36 -3.62
C VAL A 163 13.33 13.68 -2.88
N LYS A 164 14.54 14.20 -2.68
CA LYS A 164 14.77 15.51 -2.04
C LYS A 164 14.14 16.64 -2.84
N LYS A 165 14.31 16.65 -4.16
CA LYS A 165 13.77 17.68 -5.06
C LYS A 165 12.24 17.68 -5.12
N SER A 166 11.60 16.54 -4.92
CA SER A 166 10.14 16.41 -4.95
C SER A 166 9.43 17.08 -3.77
N GLY A 167 10.14 17.38 -2.68
CA GLY A 167 9.52 17.86 -1.45
C GLY A 167 8.69 16.80 -0.70
N ALA A 168 8.75 15.53 -1.10
CA ALA A 168 8.04 14.45 -0.43
C ALA A 168 8.31 14.42 1.06
N PHE A 169 7.28 14.26 1.88
CA PHE A 169 7.41 14.30 3.35
C PHE A 169 8.05 13.03 3.94
N ALA A 170 8.04 11.93 3.18
CA ALA A 170 8.65 10.64 3.53
C ALA A 170 9.13 9.92 2.27
N VAL A 171 9.90 8.85 2.44
CA VAL A 171 10.31 7.95 1.36
C VAL A 171 10.21 6.50 1.83
N ALA A 172 9.85 5.60 0.90
CA ALA A 172 9.79 4.16 1.17
C ALA A 172 10.84 3.39 0.35
N MET A 173 11.21 2.21 0.83
CA MET A 173 11.93 1.20 0.07
C MET A 173 11.22 -0.14 0.19
N ASP A 174 10.81 -0.73 -0.92
CA ASP A 174 10.26 -2.09 -0.95
C ASP A 174 11.39 -3.12 -1.01
N ILE A 175 11.92 -3.45 0.17
CA ILE A 175 13.12 -4.29 0.32
C ILE A 175 12.91 -5.71 -0.20
N ASP A 176 11.68 -6.19 -0.20
CA ASP A 176 11.26 -7.49 -0.73
C ASP A 176 11.28 -7.56 -2.27
N ALA A 177 11.34 -6.41 -2.94
CA ALA A 177 11.50 -6.35 -4.40
C ALA A 177 12.79 -7.01 -4.89
N ALA A 178 13.78 -7.25 -4.02
CA ALA A 178 14.91 -8.13 -4.29
C ALA A 178 14.47 -9.53 -4.77
N GLY A 179 13.26 -9.97 -4.43
CA GLY A 179 12.63 -11.22 -4.88
C GLY A 179 11.91 -11.14 -6.23
N LEU A 180 11.75 -9.97 -6.83
CA LEU A 180 11.05 -9.83 -8.12
C LEU A 180 11.89 -10.43 -9.25
N PRO A 181 11.32 -11.31 -10.10
CA PRO A 181 12.07 -12.02 -11.14
C PRO A 181 12.77 -11.09 -12.12
N PHE A 182 12.13 -9.97 -12.46
CA PHE A 182 12.63 -9.01 -13.44
C PHE A 182 13.83 -8.20 -12.94
N LEU A 183 13.94 -7.98 -11.63
CA LEU A 183 14.96 -7.08 -11.07
C LEU A 183 16.27 -7.79 -10.75
N LYS A 184 16.25 -9.10 -10.52
CA LYS A 184 17.45 -9.88 -10.20
C LYS A 184 18.50 -9.89 -11.31
N ASN A 185 18.05 -9.83 -12.56
CA ASN A 185 18.89 -9.94 -13.77
C ASN A 185 19.09 -8.59 -14.47
N MET A 186 18.67 -7.50 -13.86
CA MET A 186 18.85 -6.16 -14.42
C MET A 186 20.20 -5.57 -14.04
N ASN A 187 20.61 -4.54 -14.74
CA ASN A 187 21.81 -3.77 -14.43
C ASN A 187 21.42 -2.30 -14.17
N PRO A 188 21.61 -1.80 -12.95
CA PRO A 188 22.09 -2.52 -11.75
C PRO A 188 21.04 -3.51 -11.20
N PRO A 189 21.46 -4.61 -10.55
CA PRO A 189 20.54 -5.56 -9.95
C PRO A 189 19.96 -4.99 -8.64
N ALA A 190 18.68 -5.24 -8.39
CA ALA A 190 18.12 -5.11 -7.05
C ALA A 190 18.52 -6.32 -6.20
N GLY A 191 18.93 -6.07 -4.96
CA GLY A 191 19.41 -7.11 -4.04
C GLY A 191 18.97 -6.88 -2.61
N SER A 192 19.04 -7.93 -1.80
CA SER A 192 18.79 -7.82 -0.35
C SER A 192 19.76 -6.83 0.30
N LYS A 193 19.31 -6.19 1.38
CA LYS A 193 20.11 -5.28 2.20
C LYS A 193 20.25 -5.86 3.60
N ASN A 194 21.46 -5.82 4.14
CA ASN A 194 21.68 -6.07 5.55
C ASN A 194 21.35 -4.81 6.37
N VAL A 195 21.37 -4.91 7.70
CA VAL A 195 21.03 -3.80 8.61
C VAL A 195 21.95 -2.61 8.41
N GLN A 196 23.24 -2.83 8.18
CA GLN A 196 24.21 -1.75 8.00
C GLN A 196 23.95 -0.99 6.68
N GLU A 197 23.81 -1.69 5.56
CA GLU A 197 23.46 -1.10 4.26
C GLU A 197 22.14 -0.34 4.32
N LEU A 198 21.13 -0.90 5.00
CA LEU A 198 19.85 -0.24 5.18
C LEU A 198 20.00 1.04 6.03
N SER A 199 20.83 1.01 7.09
CA SER A 199 21.10 2.18 7.91
C SER A 199 21.78 3.32 7.12
N GLU A 200 22.69 2.97 6.19
CA GLU A 200 23.29 3.96 5.29
C GLU A 200 22.23 4.61 4.39
N ILE A 201 21.31 3.83 3.85
CA ILE A 201 20.21 4.30 3.01
C ILE A 201 19.26 5.20 3.81
N VAL A 202 18.88 4.80 5.02
CA VAL A 202 18.04 5.61 5.91
C VAL A 202 18.68 6.98 6.16
N LYS A 203 19.98 7.02 6.45
CA LYS A 203 20.71 8.29 6.62
C LYS A 203 20.74 9.16 5.36
N MET A 204 20.88 8.53 4.19
CA MET A 204 20.86 9.26 2.89
C MET A 204 19.51 9.93 2.65
N ALA A 205 18.41 9.34 3.11
CA ALA A 205 17.08 9.85 2.87
C ALA A 205 16.85 11.23 3.50
N GLY A 206 17.39 11.49 4.71
CA GLY A 206 17.29 12.77 5.41
C GLY A 206 15.84 13.19 5.71
N ARG A 207 14.93 12.23 5.77
CA ARG A 207 13.49 12.37 6.03
C ARG A 207 12.94 11.05 6.54
N PRO A 208 11.71 10.99 7.08
CA PRO A 208 11.09 9.73 7.51
C PRO A 208 11.21 8.63 6.46
N PHE A 209 11.74 7.48 6.90
CA PHE A 209 12.04 6.34 6.03
C PHE A 209 11.18 5.13 6.39
N ILE A 210 10.55 4.54 5.37
CA ILE A 210 9.61 3.45 5.50
C ILE A 210 10.18 2.20 4.84
N VAL A 211 10.31 1.09 5.59
CA VAL A 211 10.74 -0.20 5.05
C VAL A 211 9.52 -1.04 4.71
N LYS A 212 9.27 -1.27 3.42
CA LYS A 212 8.19 -2.12 2.92
C LYS A 212 8.67 -3.54 2.65
N GLY A 213 7.83 -4.54 2.96
CA GLY A 213 8.14 -5.95 2.73
C GLY A 213 8.55 -6.69 4.01
N VAL A 214 8.09 -6.23 5.16
CA VAL A 214 8.38 -6.84 6.47
C VAL A 214 7.27 -7.81 6.83
N MET A 215 7.62 -9.10 7.06
CA MET A 215 6.65 -10.17 7.35
C MET A 215 6.93 -10.91 8.65
N THR A 216 7.89 -10.44 9.46
CA THR A 216 8.24 -11.10 10.73
C THR A 216 8.62 -10.08 11.80
N ALA A 217 8.40 -10.42 13.08
CA ALA A 217 8.87 -9.64 14.22
C ALA A 217 10.39 -9.39 14.14
N LYS A 218 11.17 -10.41 13.76
CA LYS A 218 12.62 -10.28 13.55
C LYS A 218 12.96 -9.27 12.44
N GLY A 219 12.17 -9.24 11.36
CA GLY A 219 12.34 -8.26 10.27
C GLY A 219 12.04 -6.84 10.74
N ALA A 220 10.98 -6.66 11.54
CA ALA A 220 10.62 -5.38 12.15
C ALA A 220 11.74 -4.86 13.07
N ARG A 221 12.31 -5.73 13.90
CA ARG A 221 13.46 -5.37 14.75
C ARG A 221 14.66 -4.90 13.93
N LYS A 222 15.01 -5.60 12.87
CA LYS A 222 16.09 -5.19 11.96
C LYS A 222 15.83 -3.85 11.28
N ALA A 223 14.59 -3.58 10.87
CA ALA A 223 14.22 -2.28 10.30
C ALA A 223 14.41 -1.15 11.33
N LYS A 224 14.00 -1.38 12.58
CA LYS A 224 14.22 -0.46 13.71
C LYS A 224 15.72 -0.23 13.98
N GLU A 225 16.51 -1.31 14.03
CA GLU A 225 17.98 -1.25 14.22
C GLU A 225 18.66 -0.44 13.10
N ALA A 226 18.13 -0.52 11.88
CA ALA A 226 18.61 0.30 10.76
C ALA A 226 18.21 1.77 10.84
N GLY A 227 17.29 2.13 11.75
CA GLY A 227 16.83 3.51 11.96
C GLY A 227 15.58 3.88 11.14
N ALA A 228 14.80 2.91 10.66
CA ALA A 228 13.53 3.19 9.98
C ALA A 228 12.51 3.84 10.93
N ASP A 229 11.73 4.78 10.41
CA ASP A 229 10.65 5.46 11.14
C ASP A 229 9.32 4.69 11.05
N ALA A 230 9.18 3.87 10.01
CA ALA A 230 8.02 3.02 9.82
C ALA A 230 8.35 1.73 9.06
N ILE A 231 7.42 0.78 9.16
CA ILE A 231 7.39 -0.42 8.31
C ILE A 231 6.06 -0.56 7.62
N ILE A 232 6.07 -1.24 6.47
CA ILE A 232 4.84 -1.76 5.86
C ILE A 232 4.90 -3.28 5.96
N VAL A 233 3.97 -3.86 6.73
CA VAL A 233 3.73 -5.30 6.77
C VAL A 233 3.18 -5.72 5.41
N SER A 234 3.99 -6.41 4.62
CA SER A 234 3.72 -6.67 3.21
C SER A 234 4.46 -7.91 2.72
N ASN A 235 3.77 -8.76 1.96
CA ASN A 235 4.34 -9.85 1.18
C ASN A 235 4.28 -9.56 -0.33
N HIS A 236 4.20 -8.26 -0.70
CA HIS A 236 4.11 -7.78 -2.09
C HIS A 236 2.92 -8.39 -2.86
N GLY A 237 1.84 -8.73 -2.14
CA GLY A 237 0.68 -9.39 -2.74
C GLY A 237 0.98 -10.77 -3.35
N GLY A 238 2.01 -11.47 -2.85
CA GLY A 238 2.46 -12.76 -3.36
C GLY A 238 3.36 -12.69 -4.59
N ARG A 239 3.81 -11.50 -5.00
CA ARG A 239 4.60 -11.32 -6.22
C ARG A 239 6.08 -11.68 -6.05
N VAL A 240 6.60 -11.67 -4.83
CA VAL A 240 8.00 -11.95 -4.51
C VAL A 240 8.24 -13.38 -4.07
N LEU A 241 7.30 -13.95 -3.32
CA LEU A 241 7.34 -15.31 -2.81
C LEU A 241 5.90 -15.84 -2.67
N ASP A 242 5.64 -17.06 -3.10
CA ASP A 242 4.38 -17.76 -2.88
C ASP A 242 4.38 -18.53 -1.54
N GLN A 243 3.22 -18.95 -1.08
CA GLN A 243 3.02 -19.71 0.16
C GLN A 243 3.54 -19.00 1.42
N CYS A 244 3.52 -17.66 1.41
CA CYS A 244 3.77 -16.85 2.59
C CYS A 244 2.50 -16.78 3.47
N PRO A 245 2.65 -16.54 4.78
CA PRO A 245 1.53 -16.10 5.61
C PRO A 245 0.86 -14.87 5.02
N ALA A 246 -0.44 -14.70 5.26
CA ALA A 246 -1.11 -13.44 4.97
C ALA A 246 -0.64 -12.33 5.92
N THR A 247 -0.72 -11.09 5.47
CA THR A 247 -0.32 -9.94 6.29
C THR A 247 -1.17 -9.81 7.56
N ALA A 248 -2.48 -10.15 7.47
CA ALA A 248 -3.37 -10.22 8.64
C ALA A 248 -2.91 -11.22 9.71
N GLU A 249 -2.23 -12.32 9.32
CA GLU A 249 -1.80 -13.38 10.25
C GLU A 249 -0.56 -13.00 11.07
N VAL A 250 0.26 -12.08 10.57
CA VAL A 250 1.53 -11.68 11.22
C VAL A 250 1.48 -10.28 11.83
N LEU A 251 0.42 -9.51 11.56
CA LEU A 251 0.34 -8.10 11.96
C LEU A 251 0.44 -7.93 13.48
N GLU A 252 -0.34 -8.65 14.27
CA GLU A 252 -0.35 -8.49 15.73
C GLU A 252 1.00 -8.87 16.38
N GLU A 253 1.68 -9.90 15.89
CA GLU A 253 3.02 -10.26 16.34
C GLU A 253 4.03 -9.15 16.08
N ILE A 254 3.95 -8.54 14.89
CA ILE A 254 4.81 -7.42 14.50
C ILE A 254 4.49 -6.17 15.32
N VAL A 255 3.21 -5.86 15.52
CA VAL A 255 2.77 -4.73 16.37
C VAL A 255 3.32 -4.88 17.79
N LYS A 256 3.24 -6.08 18.37
CA LYS A 256 3.79 -6.38 19.69
C LYS A 256 5.31 -6.19 19.75
N GLU A 257 6.05 -6.61 18.71
CA GLU A 257 7.50 -6.42 18.64
C GLU A 257 7.89 -4.95 18.53
N VAL A 258 7.17 -4.19 17.69
CA VAL A 258 7.42 -2.75 17.46
C VAL A 258 7.09 -1.93 18.70
N ASN A 259 6.02 -2.29 19.41
CA ASN A 259 5.60 -1.68 20.68
C ASN A 259 5.63 -0.14 20.65
N GLY A 260 5.03 0.47 19.62
CA GLY A 260 4.93 1.93 19.47
C GLY A 260 6.23 2.66 19.06
N SER A 261 7.32 1.94 18.83
CA SER A 261 8.63 2.54 18.52
C SER A 261 8.81 2.97 17.06
N MET A 262 7.91 2.55 16.18
CA MET A 262 7.81 2.92 14.77
C MET A 262 6.35 2.93 14.36
N LYS A 263 6.03 3.63 13.27
CA LYS A 263 4.73 3.51 12.62
C LYS A 263 4.61 2.18 11.88
N ILE A 264 3.41 1.59 11.86
CA ILE A 264 3.12 0.33 11.18
C ILE A 264 2.01 0.55 10.18
N LEU A 265 2.33 0.39 8.91
CA LEU A 265 1.34 0.28 7.86
C LEU A 265 1.21 -1.18 7.42
N VAL A 266 0.11 -1.54 6.78
CA VAL A 266 -0.11 -2.90 6.27
C VAL A 266 -0.74 -2.86 4.88
N ASP A 267 -0.36 -3.79 4.01
CA ASP A 267 -1.01 -4.01 2.72
C ASP A 267 -1.41 -5.47 2.51
N GLY A 268 -1.96 -5.79 1.35
CA GLY A 268 -2.29 -7.15 0.96
C GLY A 268 -3.68 -7.62 1.39
N GLY A 269 -4.59 -7.73 0.43
CA GLY A 269 -5.92 -8.30 0.64
C GLY A 269 -7.01 -7.33 1.10
N ILE A 270 -6.70 -6.12 1.50
CA ILE A 270 -7.63 -5.08 1.95
C ILE A 270 -8.44 -4.56 0.75
N ARG A 271 -9.79 -4.55 0.86
CA ARG A 271 -10.70 -4.21 -0.25
C ARG A 271 -11.85 -3.28 0.14
N SER A 272 -12.12 -3.11 1.41
CA SER A 272 -13.24 -2.34 1.95
C SER A 272 -12.83 -1.46 3.12
N GLY A 273 -13.66 -0.48 3.47
CA GLY A 273 -13.48 0.30 4.70
C GLY A 273 -13.55 -0.56 5.95
N THR A 274 -14.35 -1.62 5.93
CA THR A 274 -14.39 -2.62 7.02
C THR A 274 -13.05 -3.36 7.16
N ASP A 275 -12.36 -3.70 6.06
CA ASP A 275 -11.04 -4.32 6.17
C ASP A 275 -10.00 -3.31 6.70
N ILE A 276 -10.14 -2.02 6.37
CA ILE A 276 -9.31 -0.94 6.95
C ILE A 276 -9.54 -0.88 8.46
N PHE A 277 -10.80 -0.86 8.91
CA PHE A 277 -11.16 -0.89 10.33
C PHE A 277 -10.49 -2.07 11.07
N LYS A 278 -10.55 -3.29 10.49
CA LYS A 278 -9.90 -4.47 11.07
C LYS A 278 -8.39 -4.30 11.20
N ALA A 279 -7.73 -3.74 10.19
CA ALA A 279 -6.29 -3.51 10.22
C ALA A 279 -5.89 -2.51 11.33
N LEU A 280 -6.66 -1.44 11.50
CA LEU A 280 -6.48 -0.46 12.58
C LEU A 280 -6.70 -1.12 13.95
N ALA A 281 -7.77 -1.89 14.11
CA ALA A 281 -8.06 -2.63 15.34
C ALA A 281 -6.95 -3.63 15.71
N LEU A 282 -6.26 -4.21 14.74
CA LEU A 282 -5.09 -5.08 14.97
C LEU A 282 -3.79 -4.30 15.22
N GLY A 283 -3.84 -2.97 15.27
CA GLY A 283 -2.72 -2.11 15.66
C GLY A 283 -1.91 -1.51 14.52
N ALA A 284 -2.41 -1.50 13.30
CA ALA A 284 -1.81 -0.71 12.22
C ALA A 284 -2.14 0.78 12.39
N ASP A 285 -1.20 1.66 12.04
CA ASP A 285 -1.42 3.12 11.97
C ASP A 285 -2.08 3.55 10.65
N GLY A 286 -2.15 2.65 9.68
CA GLY A 286 -2.79 2.87 8.38
C GLY A 286 -2.59 1.71 7.42
N VAL A 287 -3.19 1.81 6.24
CA VAL A 287 -3.14 0.73 5.27
C VAL A 287 -2.77 1.22 3.87
N LEU A 288 -2.20 0.32 3.04
CA LEU A 288 -1.99 0.57 1.62
C LEU A 288 -2.88 -0.36 0.79
N ILE A 289 -3.45 0.21 -0.27
CA ILE A 289 -4.28 -0.52 -1.23
C ILE A 289 -3.69 -0.29 -2.63
N CYS A 290 -3.32 -1.35 -3.35
CA CYS A 290 -2.64 -1.27 -4.65
C CYS A 290 -3.60 -1.55 -5.82
N ARG A 291 -3.85 -2.84 -6.11
CA ARG A 291 -4.62 -3.29 -7.30
C ARG A 291 -5.97 -2.61 -7.50
N PRO A 292 -6.81 -2.39 -6.48
CA PRO A 292 -8.07 -1.67 -6.65
C PRO A 292 -7.90 -0.21 -7.13
N PHE A 293 -6.85 0.49 -6.71
CA PHE A 293 -6.55 1.84 -7.23
C PHE A 293 -6.18 1.80 -8.71
N VAL A 294 -5.48 0.76 -9.18
CA VAL A 294 -5.24 0.59 -10.63
C VAL A 294 -6.56 0.45 -11.37
N VAL A 295 -7.48 -0.37 -10.85
CA VAL A 295 -8.82 -0.52 -11.44
C VAL A 295 -9.56 0.81 -11.49
N ALA A 296 -9.46 1.62 -10.44
CA ALA A 296 -10.09 2.94 -10.37
C ALA A 296 -9.50 3.92 -11.41
N VAL A 297 -8.16 3.96 -11.56
CA VAL A 297 -7.49 4.77 -12.60
C VAL A 297 -7.93 4.34 -14.00
N TYR A 298 -7.90 3.05 -14.30
CA TYR A 298 -8.30 2.53 -15.61
C TYR A 298 -9.80 2.71 -15.91
N GLY A 299 -10.63 2.72 -14.88
CA GLY A 299 -12.09 2.89 -14.99
C GLY A 299 -12.57 4.32 -15.08
N GLY A 300 -11.82 5.29 -14.54
CA GLY A 300 -12.31 6.66 -14.50
C GLY A 300 -11.26 7.75 -14.29
N GLY A 301 -9.96 7.43 -14.43
CA GLY A 301 -8.91 8.41 -14.19
C GLY A 301 -8.99 8.99 -12.75
N GLU A 302 -8.81 10.30 -12.61
CA GLU A 302 -8.88 10.99 -11.31
C GLU A 302 -10.26 10.88 -10.66
N GLU A 303 -11.35 11.00 -11.43
CA GLU A 303 -12.72 10.85 -10.93
C GLU A 303 -12.93 9.44 -10.35
N GLY A 304 -12.44 8.42 -11.05
CA GLY A 304 -12.52 7.03 -10.58
C GLY A 304 -11.73 6.80 -9.28
N VAL A 305 -10.56 7.40 -9.13
CA VAL A 305 -9.76 7.35 -7.90
C VAL A 305 -10.50 8.02 -6.74
N LYS A 306 -11.00 9.24 -6.94
CA LYS A 306 -11.78 9.98 -5.92
C LYS A 306 -13.02 9.20 -5.48
N LEU A 307 -13.77 8.66 -6.44
CA LEU A 307 -14.95 7.82 -6.16
C LEU A 307 -14.61 6.58 -5.32
N TYR A 308 -13.46 5.94 -5.61
CA TYR A 308 -13.02 4.78 -4.82
C TYR A 308 -12.58 5.18 -3.40
N ILE A 309 -11.92 6.33 -3.23
CA ILE A 309 -11.55 6.89 -1.93
C ILE A 309 -12.81 7.19 -1.11
N ASP A 310 -13.79 7.88 -1.69
CA ASP A 310 -15.06 8.22 -1.03
C ASP A 310 -15.82 6.97 -0.56
N LYS A 311 -15.86 5.94 -1.42
CA LYS A 311 -16.45 4.63 -1.06
C LYS A 311 -15.78 4.01 0.15
N LEU A 312 -14.44 3.93 0.16
CA LEU A 312 -13.70 3.34 1.27
C LEU A 312 -13.85 4.14 2.56
N GLY A 313 -13.86 5.47 2.44
CA GLY A 313 -14.05 6.37 3.58
C GLY A 313 -15.43 6.25 4.20
N ALA A 314 -16.48 6.16 3.37
CA ALA A 314 -17.85 5.96 3.84
C ALA A 314 -17.99 4.60 4.56
N GLU A 315 -17.46 3.53 4.01
CA GLU A 315 -17.48 2.21 4.64
C GLU A 315 -16.69 2.16 5.96
N LEU A 316 -15.56 2.89 6.06
CA LEU A 316 -14.79 2.99 7.29
C LEU A 316 -15.59 3.74 8.37
N LYS A 317 -16.18 4.89 8.02
CA LYS A 317 -17.03 5.67 8.94
C LYS A 317 -18.21 4.85 9.46
N ASP A 318 -18.88 4.11 8.57
CA ASP A 318 -19.97 3.22 8.95
C ASP A 318 -19.51 2.15 9.96
N ALA A 319 -18.38 1.50 9.70
CA ALA A 319 -17.82 0.51 10.63
C ALA A 319 -17.45 1.13 11.98
N MET A 320 -16.85 2.34 11.98
CA MET A 320 -16.52 3.07 13.20
C MET A 320 -17.78 3.41 14.02
N GLN A 321 -18.81 3.96 13.38
CA GLN A 321 -20.08 4.32 14.04
C GLN A 321 -20.79 3.10 14.62
N MET A 322 -20.77 1.96 13.89
CA MET A 322 -21.41 0.71 14.34
C MET A 322 -20.61 0.00 15.46
N CYS A 323 -19.40 0.47 15.77
CA CYS A 323 -18.57 -0.02 16.88
C CYS A 323 -18.35 1.02 17.98
N GLY A 324 -18.99 2.19 17.90
CA GLY A 324 -18.87 3.26 18.90
C GLY A 324 -17.52 3.98 18.90
N ALA A 325 -16.77 3.96 17.78
CA ALA A 325 -15.52 4.71 17.64
C ALA A 325 -15.76 6.05 16.92
N HIS A 326 -15.42 7.16 17.58
CA HIS A 326 -15.58 8.52 17.04
C HIS A 326 -14.29 9.06 16.41
N SER A 327 -13.16 8.40 16.66
CA SER A 327 -11.86 8.70 16.05
C SER A 327 -11.09 7.42 15.76
N VAL A 328 -10.09 7.51 14.88
CA VAL A 328 -9.23 6.35 14.57
C VAL A 328 -8.50 5.85 15.83
N SER A 329 -8.16 6.73 16.77
CA SER A 329 -7.50 6.37 18.02
C SER A 329 -8.39 5.61 19.01
N GLU A 330 -9.70 5.63 18.83
CA GLU A 330 -10.66 4.87 19.64
C GLU A 330 -10.92 3.46 19.10
N ILE A 331 -10.40 3.13 17.92
CA ILE A 331 -10.49 1.77 17.37
C ILE A 331 -9.56 0.86 18.18
N THR A 332 -10.13 -0.12 18.89
CA THR A 332 -9.41 -1.02 19.78
C THR A 332 -9.49 -2.48 19.34
N ARG A 333 -8.56 -3.31 19.86
CA ARG A 333 -8.43 -4.73 19.49
C ARG A 333 -9.67 -5.56 19.78
N ASP A 334 -10.42 -5.25 20.81
CA ASP A 334 -11.66 -5.93 21.20
C ASP A 334 -12.84 -5.68 20.27
N MET A 335 -12.75 -4.67 19.41
CA MET A 335 -13.75 -4.41 18.37
C MET A 335 -13.70 -5.42 17.21
N VAL A 336 -12.74 -6.34 17.22
CA VAL A 336 -12.63 -7.40 16.21
C VAL A 336 -12.31 -8.75 16.84
N LYS A 337 -12.72 -9.82 16.16
CA LYS A 337 -12.47 -11.19 16.60
C LYS A 337 -12.15 -12.11 15.41
N TYR A 338 -11.17 -12.99 15.59
CA TYR A 338 -10.94 -14.08 14.64
C TYR A 338 -11.99 -15.18 14.80
N TYR A 339 -12.55 -15.60 13.67
CA TYR A 339 -13.34 -16.80 13.57
C TYR A 339 -12.64 -17.71 12.56
N GLN A 340 -12.35 -18.94 12.98
CA GLN A 340 -11.92 -20.00 12.07
C GLN A 340 -13.15 -20.78 11.66
N ASP A 341 -13.43 -20.85 10.35
CA ASP A 341 -14.45 -21.73 9.77
C ASP A 341 -13.96 -23.18 9.80
#